data_49328389324159bd48ea15da90b97958
#
_entry.id   49328389324159bd48ea15da90b97958
#
_cell.length_a   1.000
_cell.length_b   1.000
_cell.length_c   1.000
_cell.angle_alpha   90.00
_cell.angle_beta   90.00
_cell.angle_gamma   90.00
#
_symmetry.space_group_name_H-M   'P 1'
#
loop_
_entity.id
_entity.type
_entity.pdbx_description
1 polymer ?
#
loop_
_entity_poly.entity_id
_entity_poly.type
_entity_poly.pdbx_seq_one_letter_code
_entity_poly.pdbx_strand_id
1 'polypeptide(L)'
;MKTIDSIVTQAASIAAIRRDIHAHPELCFEENRTADIVAKQLTDWGIPIHRGLGKTGVVGIVKNGTGTRAIGLRADMDALPMQEFNTFAHTSQHAGKMHACGHDGHTAMLLAAAQHLAKHRHFDGTVYLIFQPAEEGGGGAREMIADGLFDKFPMEAVFGMHNWPGTTMGKFAVSAGPVMASSNEFKITIHGKGGHAALPHLGLDPVPVACQMVSAFQTIISRNKKPIDAGVISVTMVHTGEATNVIPDSCELQGTVRTFTVEVLDMIEVRMKEIAEHTAAAFGLTCDFEFERNYPPTINSAPEAEFCRKVMSGIVGSDNVLAQEPTMGAEDFAYMLMAKPGAYCFIANGDGSHREMGHGAGPCMLHNPSYDFNDELIPLGATYWVELAEAWFKQPAPVAAA
;
A
#
# COMPACT_ATOMS: atom_id res chain seq x y z
N MET A 1 -6.07 -8.47 -26.20
CA MET A 1 -6.58 -7.64 -25.11
C MET A 1 -8.00 -7.22 -25.46
N LYS A 2 -8.94 -7.45 -24.55
CA LYS A 2 -10.37 -7.07 -24.73
C LYS A 2 -10.66 -5.93 -23.76
N THR A 3 -11.04 -4.78 -24.29
CA THR A 3 -11.48 -3.62 -23.49
C THR A 3 -12.91 -3.30 -23.83
N ILE A 4 -13.66 -2.72 -22.91
CA ILE A 4 -15.07 -2.36 -23.10
C ILE A 4 -15.14 -1.05 -23.90
N ASP A 5 -15.80 -1.06 -25.06
CA ASP A 5 -15.84 0.08 -26.00
C ASP A 5 -16.32 1.39 -25.38
N SER A 6 -17.35 1.33 -24.51
CA SER A 6 -17.86 2.51 -23.82
C SER A 6 -16.83 3.13 -22.84
N ILE A 7 -15.95 2.31 -22.24
CA ILE A 7 -14.83 2.78 -21.40
C ILE A 7 -13.75 3.41 -22.28
N VAL A 8 -13.39 2.77 -23.38
CA VAL A 8 -12.42 3.29 -24.35
C VAL A 8 -12.86 4.66 -24.87
N THR A 9 -14.15 4.82 -25.23
CA THR A 9 -14.69 6.09 -25.71
C THR A 9 -14.56 7.23 -24.69
N GLN A 10 -14.57 6.92 -23.40
CA GLN A 10 -14.51 7.89 -22.31
C GLN A 10 -13.08 8.09 -21.74
N ALA A 11 -12.12 7.28 -22.19
CA ALA A 11 -10.77 7.26 -21.63
C ALA A 11 -10.08 8.64 -21.61
N ALA A 12 -10.22 9.42 -22.69
CA ALA A 12 -9.63 10.77 -22.76
C ALA A 12 -10.20 11.73 -21.71
N SER A 13 -11.50 11.67 -21.41
CA SER A 13 -12.12 12.52 -20.38
C SER A 13 -11.69 12.11 -18.97
N ILE A 14 -11.51 10.82 -18.72
CA ILE A 14 -11.03 10.30 -17.45
C ILE A 14 -9.54 10.59 -17.29
N ALA A 15 -8.73 10.46 -18.34
CA ALA A 15 -7.32 10.86 -18.33
C ALA A 15 -7.15 12.34 -17.99
N ALA A 16 -8.04 13.21 -18.47
CA ALA A 16 -8.04 14.62 -18.09
C ALA A 16 -8.27 14.82 -16.59
N ILE A 17 -9.19 14.03 -15.97
CA ILE A 17 -9.40 14.03 -14.52
C ILE A 17 -8.15 13.54 -13.79
N ARG A 18 -7.52 12.45 -14.24
CA ARG A 18 -6.27 11.93 -13.66
C ARG A 18 -5.16 13.00 -13.67
N ARG A 19 -4.96 13.64 -14.82
CA ARG A 19 -3.96 14.70 -15.00
C ARG A 19 -4.24 15.93 -14.15
N ASP A 20 -5.50 16.26 -13.92
CA ASP A 20 -5.89 17.35 -13.03
C ASP A 20 -5.61 17.00 -11.55
N ILE A 21 -5.85 15.73 -11.12
CA ILE A 21 -5.47 15.24 -9.80
C ILE A 21 -3.94 15.25 -9.66
N HIS A 22 -3.19 14.76 -10.66
CA HIS A 22 -1.73 14.77 -10.69
C HIS A 22 -1.13 16.15 -10.50
N ALA A 23 -1.70 17.16 -11.18
CA ALA A 23 -1.25 18.54 -11.08
C ALA A 23 -1.52 19.17 -9.69
N HIS A 24 -2.40 18.59 -8.88
CA HIS A 24 -2.80 19.10 -7.57
C HIS A 24 -2.68 18.01 -6.49
N PRO A 25 -1.49 17.46 -6.24
CA PRO A 25 -1.28 16.38 -5.29
C PRO A 25 -1.55 16.82 -3.85
N GLU A 26 -2.27 15.99 -3.12
CA GLU A 26 -2.59 16.17 -1.70
C GLU A 26 -2.02 15.01 -0.89
N LEU A 27 -1.46 15.29 0.28
CA LEU A 27 -0.82 14.29 1.14
C LEU A 27 -1.85 13.55 1.99
N CYS A 28 -1.38 12.51 2.70
CA CYS A 28 -2.17 11.70 3.62
C CYS A 28 -3.14 12.53 4.48
N PHE A 29 -4.43 12.22 4.41
CA PHE A 29 -5.53 12.88 5.12
C PHE A 29 -5.76 14.36 4.75
N GLU A 30 -5.11 14.86 3.70
CA GLU A 30 -5.32 16.20 3.14
C GLU A 30 -6.03 16.16 1.77
N GLU A 31 -6.47 15.00 1.28
CA GLU A 31 -7.02 14.74 -0.07
C GLU A 31 -8.44 15.34 -0.25
N ASN A 32 -8.64 16.58 0.20
CA ASN A 32 -9.97 17.24 0.18
C ASN A 32 -10.43 17.52 -1.25
N ARG A 33 -9.56 18.07 -2.09
CA ARG A 33 -9.86 18.39 -3.50
C ARG A 33 -10.07 17.11 -4.31
N THR A 34 -9.22 16.11 -4.12
CA THR A 34 -9.33 14.81 -4.80
C THR A 34 -10.64 14.13 -4.41
N ALA A 35 -10.98 14.10 -3.12
CA ALA A 35 -12.25 13.59 -2.62
C ALA A 35 -13.46 14.36 -3.18
N ASP A 36 -13.36 15.69 -3.33
CA ASP A 36 -14.41 16.51 -3.94
C ASP A 36 -14.60 16.21 -5.43
N ILE A 37 -13.51 16.00 -6.18
CA ILE A 37 -13.57 15.55 -7.58
C ILE A 37 -14.26 14.19 -7.68
N VAL A 38 -13.83 13.21 -6.89
CA VAL A 38 -14.44 11.87 -6.86
C VAL A 38 -15.91 11.95 -6.53
N ALA A 39 -16.27 12.64 -5.44
CA ALA A 39 -17.65 12.80 -5.00
C ALA A 39 -18.53 13.47 -6.06
N LYS A 40 -18.00 14.50 -6.71
CA LYS A 40 -18.70 15.21 -7.80
C LYS A 40 -18.94 14.27 -8.97
N GLN A 41 -17.93 13.56 -9.47
CA GLN A 41 -18.07 12.65 -10.61
C GLN A 41 -19.11 11.57 -10.32
N LEU A 42 -19.01 10.91 -9.16
CA LEU A 42 -19.99 9.88 -8.78
C LEU A 42 -21.40 10.42 -8.71
N THR A 43 -21.59 11.60 -8.12
CA THR A 43 -22.90 12.26 -8.00
C THR A 43 -23.46 12.66 -9.37
N ASP A 44 -22.65 13.22 -10.26
CA ASP A 44 -23.04 13.60 -11.63
C ASP A 44 -23.50 12.37 -12.44
N TRP A 45 -22.96 11.19 -12.14
CA TRP A 45 -23.39 9.92 -12.76
C TRP A 45 -24.55 9.24 -12.03
N GLY A 46 -25.11 9.87 -11.00
CA GLY A 46 -26.25 9.34 -10.23
C GLY A 46 -25.90 8.19 -9.30
N ILE A 47 -24.66 8.08 -8.88
CA ILE A 47 -24.19 7.10 -7.89
C ILE A 47 -24.32 7.73 -6.50
N PRO A 48 -25.11 7.13 -5.58
CA PRO A 48 -25.12 7.55 -4.17
C PRO A 48 -23.75 7.43 -3.54
N ILE A 49 -23.38 8.40 -2.71
CA ILE A 49 -22.08 8.45 -2.05
C ILE A 49 -22.20 8.59 -0.54
N HIS A 50 -21.15 8.15 0.16
CA HIS A 50 -20.86 8.48 1.55
C HIS A 50 -19.46 9.08 1.65
N ARG A 51 -19.27 10.09 2.49
CA ARG A 51 -18.00 10.79 2.66
C ARG A 51 -17.57 10.79 4.13
N GLY A 52 -16.27 10.93 4.35
CA GLY A 52 -15.70 11.22 5.66
C GLY A 52 -15.18 10.01 6.43
N LEU A 53 -15.22 8.79 5.86
CA LEU A 53 -14.51 7.66 6.46
C LEU A 53 -13.00 7.86 6.28
N GLY A 54 -12.21 7.70 7.33
CA GLY A 54 -10.79 8.04 7.29
C GLY A 54 -10.57 9.52 6.92
N LYS A 55 -11.41 10.43 7.38
CA LYS A 55 -11.45 11.89 7.12
C LYS A 55 -11.88 12.24 5.70
N THR A 56 -11.13 11.90 4.67
CA THR A 56 -11.35 12.33 3.27
C THR A 56 -11.89 11.23 2.37
N GLY A 57 -12.03 9.98 2.86
CA GLY A 57 -12.50 8.84 2.07
C GLY A 57 -13.91 9.01 1.52
N VAL A 58 -14.13 8.45 0.34
CA VAL A 58 -15.42 8.46 -0.38
C VAL A 58 -15.81 7.03 -0.74
N VAL A 59 -17.07 6.66 -0.47
CA VAL A 59 -17.62 5.37 -0.87
C VAL A 59 -18.81 5.60 -1.80
N GLY A 60 -18.71 5.14 -3.06
CA GLY A 60 -19.80 5.10 -4.02
C GLY A 60 -20.58 3.79 -3.92
N ILE A 61 -21.88 3.83 -4.18
CA ILE A 61 -22.77 2.67 -4.06
C ILE A 61 -23.46 2.40 -5.40
N VAL A 62 -23.09 1.31 -6.07
CA VAL A 62 -23.75 0.88 -7.30
C VAL A 62 -24.52 -0.40 -7.01
N LYS A 63 -25.84 -0.30 -6.94
CA LYS A 63 -26.75 -1.43 -6.70
C LYS A 63 -27.58 -1.74 -7.92
N ASN A 64 -27.76 -3.02 -8.20
CA ASN A 64 -28.69 -3.50 -9.23
C ASN A 64 -29.39 -4.78 -8.77
N GLY A 65 -30.65 -4.96 -9.23
CA GLY A 65 -31.44 -6.13 -8.88
C GLY A 65 -31.89 -6.19 -7.43
N THR A 66 -32.18 -7.41 -6.96
CA THR A 66 -32.65 -7.71 -5.60
C THR A 66 -31.65 -8.51 -4.77
N GLY A 67 -30.52 -8.90 -5.34
CA GLY A 67 -29.46 -9.65 -4.69
C GLY A 67 -28.91 -8.92 -3.47
N THR A 68 -28.57 -9.70 -2.45
CA THR A 68 -28.03 -9.18 -1.18
C THR A 68 -26.50 -9.24 -1.11
N ARG A 69 -25.86 -9.90 -2.09
CA ARG A 69 -24.39 -9.98 -2.16
C ARG A 69 -23.77 -8.63 -2.45
N ALA A 70 -22.58 -8.40 -1.92
CA ALA A 70 -21.86 -7.16 -2.16
C ALA A 70 -20.34 -7.38 -2.15
N ILE A 71 -19.63 -6.56 -2.94
CA ILE A 71 -18.16 -6.50 -2.97
C ILE A 71 -17.66 -5.06 -2.87
N GLY A 72 -16.42 -4.89 -2.42
CA GLY A 72 -15.71 -3.63 -2.44
C GLY A 72 -14.59 -3.61 -3.48
N LEU A 73 -14.52 -2.54 -4.25
CA LEU A 73 -13.40 -2.22 -5.16
C LEU A 73 -12.69 -0.98 -4.63
N ARG A 74 -11.39 -1.06 -4.42
CA ARG A 74 -10.61 0.01 -3.76
C ARG A 74 -9.62 0.66 -4.71
N ALA A 75 -9.55 1.97 -4.63
CA ALA A 75 -8.45 2.80 -5.12
C ALA A 75 -8.02 3.77 -4.02
N ASP A 76 -6.71 4.00 -3.91
CA ASP A 76 -6.10 5.03 -3.07
C ASP A 76 -6.12 6.40 -3.75
N MET A 77 -5.92 7.49 -2.97
CA MET A 77 -6.06 8.86 -3.47
C MET A 77 -4.88 9.79 -3.15
N ASP A 78 -4.05 9.44 -2.18
CA ASP A 78 -3.02 10.33 -1.64
C ASP A 78 -1.75 10.40 -2.50
N ALA A 79 -0.96 11.44 -2.25
CA ALA A 79 0.31 11.72 -2.91
C ALA A 79 1.48 11.70 -1.90
N LEU A 80 2.70 11.77 -2.42
CA LEU A 80 3.95 11.73 -1.67
C LEU A 80 4.55 13.13 -1.43
N PRO A 81 5.22 13.34 -0.27
CA PRO A 81 5.96 14.57 0.03
C PRO A 81 7.32 14.58 -0.67
N MET A 82 7.32 14.68 -2.00
CA MET A 82 8.54 14.70 -2.81
C MET A 82 8.43 15.66 -3.99
N GLN A 83 9.57 16.21 -4.43
CA GLN A 83 9.62 17.14 -5.56
C GLN A 83 9.56 16.39 -6.89
N GLU A 84 8.63 16.76 -7.75
CA GLU A 84 8.56 16.29 -9.14
C GLU A 84 9.59 16.99 -10.03
N PHE A 85 10.21 16.24 -10.95
CA PHE A 85 11.19 16.74 -11.94
C PHE A 85 10.69 16.68 -13.37
N ASN A 86 9.46 16.27 -13.58
CA ASN A 86 8.82 16.35 -14.88
C ASN A 86 8.43 17.82 -15.22
N THR A 87 8.32 18.10 -16.51
CA THR A 87 7.95 19.43 -17.04
C THR A 87 6.81 19.35 -18.08
N PHE A 88 6.09 18.24 -18.13
CA PHE A 88 4.92 18.09 -18.99
C PHE A 88 3.74 18.94 -18.48
N ALA A 89 2.69 19.08 -19.29
CA ALA A 89 1.59 20.03 -19.01
C ALA A 89 0.83 19.74 -17.69
N HIS A 90 0.83 18.53 -17.19
CA HIS A 90 0.15 18.13 -15.97
C HIS A 90 1.09 17.90 -14.77
N THR A 91 2.33 18.41 -14.83
CA THR A 91 3.25 18.36 -13.69
C THR A 91 2.64 19.02 -12.44
N SER A 92 3.07 18.56 -11.27
CA SER A 92 2.60 19.10 -9.98
C SER A 92 2.76 20.62 -9.90
N GLN A 93 1.69 21.31 -9.52
CA GLN A 93 1.69 22.75 -9.25
C GLN A 93 2.02 23.06 -7.78
N HIS A 94 2.31 22.05 -6.96
CA HIS A 94 2.61 22.15 -5.54
C HIS A 94 4.03 21.68 -5.26
N ALA A 95 4.94 22.61 -5.02
CA ALA A 95 6.33 22.29 -4.72
C ALA A 95 6.43 21.30 -3.54
N GLY A 96 7.24 20.28 -3.70
CA GLY A 96 7.44 19.23 -2.67
C GLY A 96 6.32 18.21 -2.53
N LYS A 97 5.33 18.19 -3.46
CA LYS A 97 4.28 17.16 -3.49
C LYS A 97 4.16 16.57 -4.90
N MET A 98 3.99 15.25 -5.02
CA MET A 98 3.89 14.55 -6.30
C MET A 98 3.09 13.26 -6.18
N HIS A 99 2.25 12.94 -7.16
CA HIS A 99 1.71 11.59 -7.34
C HIS A 99 2.77 10.65 -7.96
N ALA A 100 3.72 10.19 -7.14
CA ALA A 100 4.81 9.33 -7.59
C ALA A 100 4.57 7.83 -7.38
N CYS A 101 3.37 7.44 -6.88
CA CYS A 101 2.95 6.06 -6.74
C CYS A 101 1.83 5.67 -7.72
N GLY A 102 1.17 6.65 -8.35
CA GLY A 102 0.12 6.41 -9.35
C GLY A 102 -1.29 6.32 -8.80
N HIS A 103 -1.53 6.81 -7.59
CA HIS A 103 -2.86 6.80 -6.96
C HIS A 103 -3.87 7.68 -7.71
N ASP A 104 -3.43 8.72 -8.40
CA ASP A 104 -4.22 9.47 -9.37
C ASP A 104 -4.74 8.57 -10.51
N GLY A 105 -3.92 7.64 -10.99
CA GLY A 105 -4.29 6.65 -11.98
C GLY A 105 -5.22 5.55 -11.43
N HIS A 106 -4.99 5.08 -10.19
CA HIS A 106 -5.89 4.12 -9.53
C HIS A 106 -7.28 4.71 -9.34
N THR A 107 -7.34 5.95 -8.82
CA THR A 107 -8.59 6.72 -8.71
C THR A 107 -9.28 6.85 -10.07
N ALA A 108 -8.54 7.19 -11.13
CA ALA A 108 -9.08 7.32 -12.49
C ALA A 108 -9.62 6.00 -13.05
N MET A 109 -8.91 4.87 -12.87
CA MET A 109 -9.38 3.56 -13.30
C MET A 109 -10.69 3.17 -12.61
N LEU A 110 -10.80 3.42 -11.30
CA LEU A 110 -12.03 3.13 -10.55
C LEU A 110 -13.18 4.08 -10.93
N LEU A 111 -12.91 5.35 -11.19
CA LEU A 111 -13.90 6.31 -11.73
C LEU A 111 -14.40 5.89 -13.11
N ALA A 112 -13.53 5.43 -14.02
CA ALA A 112 -13.96 4.94 -15.34
C ALA A 112 -14.86 3.70 -15.23
N ALA A 113 -14.55 2.77 -14.33
CA ALA A 113 -15.41 1.64 -14.01
C ALA A 113 -16.76 2.08 -13.42
N ALA A 114 -16.74 3.04 -12.48
CA ALA A 114 -17.93 3.62 -11.87
C ALA A 114 -18.88 4.22 -12.91
N GLN A 115 -18.34 5.00 -13.84
CA GLN A 115 -19.11 5.64 -14.91
C GLN A 115 -19.79 4.60 -15.83
N HIS A 116 -19.08 3.50 -16.13
CA HIS A 116 -19.66 2.38 -16.88
C HIS A 116 -20.76 1.69 -16.09
N LEU A 117 -20.48 1.27 -14.85
CA LEU A 117 -21.42 0.57 -13.98
C LEU A 117 -22.68 1.40 -13.63
N ALA A 118 -22.58 2.73 -13.64
CA ALA A 118 -23.74 3.60 -13.46
C ALA A 118 -24.80 3.41 -14.55
N LYS A 119 -24.36 3.13 -15.78
CA LYS A 119 -25.20 3.00 -16.98
C LYS A 119 -25.50 1.56 -17.36
N HIS A 120 -24.52 0.67 -17.16
CA HIS A 120 -24.57 -0.73 -17.61
C HIS A 120 -24.41 -1.64 -16.40
N ARG A 121 -25.54 -2.08 -15.83
CA ARG A 121 -25.59 -2.85 -14.57
C ARG A 121 -25.92 -4.31 -14.87
N HIS A 122 -24.97 -5.07 -15.40
CA HIS A 122 -25.18 -6.48 -15.77
C HIS A 122 -24.88 -7.45 -14.61
N PHE A 123 -25.35 -7.12 -13.41
CA PHE A 123 -25.16 -7.92 -12.20
C PHE A 123 -26.38 -7.81 -11.27
N ASP A 124 -26.49 -8.71 -10.29
CA ASP A 124 -27.52 -8.70 -9.24
C ASP A 124 -26.86 -8.65 -7.86
N GLY A 125 -26.75 -7.45 -7.28
CA GLY A 125 -26.05 -7.20 -6.02
C GLY A 125 -25.62 -5.75 -5.84
N THR A 126 -24.57 -5.53 -5.02
CA THR A 126 -24.03 -4.20 -4.71
C THR A 126 -22.51 -4.16 -4.91
N VAL A 127 -22.02 -3.16 -5.63
CA VAL A 127 -20.61 -2.83 -5.74
C VAL A 127 -20.35 -1.56 -4.95
N TYR A 128 -19.50 -1.64 -3.93
CA TYR A 128 -18.98 -0.48 -3.20
C TYR A 128 -17.68 -0.03 -3.84
N LEU A 129 -17.64 1.23 -4.26
CA LEU A 129 -16.49 1.88 -4.85
C LEU A 129 -15.78 2.66 -3.75
N ILE A 130 -14.67 2.14 -3.25
CA ILE A 130 -13.96 2.67 -2.08
C ILE A 130 -12.77 3.51 -2.57
N PHE A 131 -12.89 4.83 -2.42
CA PHE A 131 -11.78 5.75 -2.66
C PHE A 131 -11.15 6.07 -1.31
N GLN A 132 -9.99 5.49 -1.09
CA GLN A 132 -9.32 5.45 0.20
C GLN A 132 -8.26 6.55 0.31
N PRO A 133 -8.20 7.31 1.42
CA PRO A 133 -7.11 8.25 1.70
C PRO A 133 -5.89 7.56 2.31
N ALA A 134 -4.77 8.28 2.36
CA ALA A 134 -3.65 8.08 3.28
C ALA A 134 -3.04 6.67 3.27
N GLU A 135 -2.81 6.12 2.08
CA GLU A 135 -2.08 4.86 1.93
C GLU A 135 -0.59 5.04 2.30
N GLU A 136 0.04 6.14 1.91
CA GLU A 136 1.46 6.43 2.04
C GLU A 136 1.86 6.79 3.51
N GLY A 137 1.75 5.81 4.40
CA GLY A 137 2.15 5.91 5.81
C GLY A 137 1.06 6.38 6.78
N GLY A 138 -0.10 6.81 6.30
CA GLY A 138 -1.20 7.28 7.17
C GLY A 138 -2.11 6.16 7.72
N GLY A 139 -2.16 5.00 7.06
CA GLY A 139 -3.04 3.89 7.45
C GLY A 139 -4.51 4.19 7.22
N GLY A 140 -4.84 4.86 6.11
CA GLY A 140 -6.21 5.27 5.80
C GLY A 140 -7.20 4.13 5.73
N ALA A 141 -6.77 2.93 5.29
CA ALA A 141 -7.61 1.73 5.35
C ALA A 141 -8.01 1.38 6.78
N ARG A 142 -7.06 1.43 7.72
CA ARG A 142 -7.31 1.20 9.16
C ARG A 142 -8.31 2.23 9.70
N GLU A 143 -8.11 3.50 9.38
CA GLU A 143 -8.99 4.58 9.83
C GLU A 143 -10.41 4.44 9.23
N MET A 144 -10.53 4.11 7.94
CA MET A 144 -11.85 3.85 7.33
C MET A 144 -12.58 2.67 8.00
N ILE A 145 -11.86 1.60 8.36
CA ILE A 145 -12.43 0.45 9.09
C ILE A 145 -12.85 0.87 10.49
N ALA A 146 -12.04 1.65 11.20
CA ALA A 146 -12.36 2.16 12.54
C ALA A 146 -13.61 3.06 12.51
N ASP A 147 -13.82 3.84 11.44
CA ASP A 147 -15.02 4.67 11.22
C ASP A 147 -16.24 3.84 10.78
N GLY A 148 -16.12 2.51 10.70
CA GLY A 148 -17.21 1.58 10.44
C GLY A 148 -17.44 1.29 8.96
N LEU A 149 -16.41 1.22 8.13
CA LEU A 149 -16.52 0.90 6.69
C LEU A 149 -17.33 -0.38 6.46
N PHE A 150 -16.98 -1.47 7.13
CA PHE A 150 -17.64 -2.77 6.92
C PHE A 150 -18.97 -2.92 7.67
N ASP A 151 -19.24 -2.07 8.65
CA ASP A 151 -20.54 -2.01 9.35
C ASP A 151 -21.57 -1.25 8.51
N LYS A 152 -21.16 -0.12 7.91
CA LYS A 152 -22.02 0.72 7.05
C LYS A 152 -22.20 0.12 5.66
N PHE A 153 -21.18 -0.57 5.15
CA PHE A 153 -21.14 -1.15 3.81
C PHE A 153 -20.77 -2.64 3.90
N PRO A 154 -21.71 -3.49 4.33
CA PRO A 154 -21.43 -4.91 4.45
C PRO A 154 -21.12 -5.51 3.08
N MET A 155 -19.94 -6.08 2.96
CA MET A 155 -19.44 -6.74 1.75
C MET A 155 -18.78 -8.07 2.08
N GLU A 156 -18.86 -9.02 1.14
CA GLU A 156 -18.34 -10.38 1.32
C GLU A 156 -16.87 -10.51 0.90
N ALA A 157 -16.40 -9.63 0.02
CA ALA A 157 -15.00 -9.61 -0.43
C ALA A 157 -14.57 -8.19 -0.82
N VAL A 158 -13.25 -7.93 -0.79
CA VAL A 158 -12.63 -6.67 -1.18
C VAL A 158 -11.50 -6.90 -2.19
N PHE A 159 -11.34 -5.97 -3.15
CA PHE A 159 -10.33 -6.07 -4.19
C PHE A 159 -9.60 -4.74 -4.36
N GLY A 160 -8.26 -4.80 -4.44
CA GLY A 160 -7.38 -3.69 -4.71
C GLY A 160 -6.48 -3.98 -5.92
N MET A 161 -6.00 -2.93 -6.59
CA MET A 161 -5.10 -3.06 -7.72
C MET A 161 -4.12 -1.89 -7.75
N HIS A 162 -2.84 -2.21 -7.95
CA HIS A 162 -1.77 -1.22 -8.05
C HIS A 162 -1.10 -1.26 -9.43
N ASN A 163 -0.76 -0.13 -9.96
CA ASN A 163 0.08 -0.04 -11.15
C ASN A 163 1.52 -0.48 -10.83
N TRP A 164 2.18 -1.15 -11.78
CA TRP A 164 3.54 -1.65 -11.58
C TRP A 164 4.43 -1.36 -12.78
N PRO A 165 5.37 -0.39 -12.67
CA PRO A 165 6.32 -0.08 -13.72
C PRO A 165 7.34 -1.22 -13.97
N GLY A 166 7.97 -1.22 -15.16
CA GLY A 166 9.01 -2.17 -15.54
C GLY A 166 8.52 -3.42 -16.23
N THR A 167 7.20 -3.62 -16.32
CA THR A 167 6.59 -4.71 -17.09
C THR A 167 5.79 -4.13 -18.24
N THR A 168 5.91 -4.71 -19.44
CA THR A 168 5.19 -4.29 -20.65
C THR A 168 3.69 -4.22 -20.41
N MET A 169 3.06 -3.13 -20.82
CA MET A 169 1.62 -2.90 -20.75
C MET A 169 0.81 -4.07 -21.34
N GLY A 170 -0.39 -4.28 -20.82
CA GLY A 170 -1.29 -5.37 -21.23
C GLY A 170 -1.09 -6.65 -20.44
N LYS A 171 -0.37 -6.59 -19.32
CA LYS A 171 -0.18 -7.70 -18.38
C LYS A 171 -0.74 -7.36 -17.01
N PHE A 172 -1.16 -8.39 -16.30
CA PHE A 172 -1.51 -8.37 -14.88
C PHE A 172 -0.63 -9.32 -14.11
N ALA A 173 -0.54 -9.13 -12.79
CA ALA A 173 0.06 -10.10 -11.91
C ALA A 173 -0.79 -10.31 -10.66
N VAL A 174 -0.98 -11.56 -10.25
CA VAL A 174 -1.68 -11.96 -9.02
C VAL A 174 -1.20 -13.31 -8.53
N SER A 175 -1.03 -13.43 -7.22
CA SER A 175 -0.71 -14.69 -6.54
C SER A 175 -1.54 -14.82 -5.26
N ALA A 176 -1.82 -16.04 -4.85
CA ALA A 176 -2.38 -16.35 -3.54
C ALA A 176 -1.30 -16.23 -2.46
N GLY A 177 -1.70 -15.94 -1.22
CA GLY A 177 -0.78 -15.77 -0.11
C GLY A 177 -0.12 -14.38 -0.06
N PRO A 178 1.02 -14.26 0.60
CA PRO A 178 1.69 -12.96 0.80
C PRO A 178 2.17 -12.37 -0.53
N VAL A 179 1.84 -11.10 -0.77
CA VAL A 179 2.27 -10.36 -1.98
C VAL A 179 3.06 -9.10 -1.64
N MET A 180 2.81 -8.47 -0.47
CA MET A 180 3.62 -7.35 0.04
C MET A 180 3.92 -7.55 1.52
N ALA A 181 5.08 -7.04 1.97
CA ALA A 181 5.55 -7.22 3.34
C ALA A 181 4.84 -6.31 4.34
N SER A 182 4.91 -6.66 5.62
CA SER A 182 4.56 -5.75 6.72
C SER A 182 5.52 -4.57 6.77
N SER A 183 5.07 -3.43 7.31
CA SER A 183 5.91 -2.28 7.66
C SER A 183 5.90 -2.07 9.15
N ASN A 184 7.08 -2.12 9.77
CA ASN A 184 7.23 -1.91 11.19
C ASN A 184 8.50 -1.13 11.47
N GLU A 185 8.50 -0.37 12.55
CA GLU A 185 9.63 0.42 13.01
C GLU A 185 9.97 0.07 14.45
N PHE A 186 11.21 0.26 14.82
CA PHE A 186 11.63 0.11 16.21
C PHE A 186 12.59 1.21 16.62
N LYS A 187 12.53 1.52 17.92
CA LYS A 187 13.44 2.43 18.58
C LYS A 187 13.91 1.81 19.90
N ILE A 188 15.21 1.84 20.15
CA ILE A 188 15.83 1.34 21.37
C ILE A 188 16.71 2.43 21.94
N THR A 189 16.43 2.84 23.18
CA THR A 189 17.26 3.80 23.90
C THR A 189 18.01 3.07 25.00
N ILE A 190 19.33 2.94 24.86
CA ILE A 190 20.22 2.30 25.82
C ILE A 190 20.67 3.36 26.81
N HIS A 191 20.43 3.14 28.10
CA HIS A 191 20.78 4.05 29.18
C HIS A 191 22.10 3.62 29.82
N GLY A 192 23.12 4.46 29.66
CA GLY A 192 24.45 4.29 30.23
C GLY A 192 24.70 5.28 31.36
N LYS A 193 25.97 5.49 31.61
CA LYS A 193 26.48 6.53 32.52
C LYS A 193 27.76 7.13 31.91
N GLY A 194 27.64 8.34 31.38
CA GLY A 194 28.70 9.05 30.71
C GLY A 194 29.86 9.44 31.64
N GLY A 195 30.96 9.82 31.02
CA GLY A 195 32.13 10.21 31.77
C GLY A 195 33.36 10.49 30.89
N HIS A 196 34.49 10.66 31.54
CA HIS A 196 35.76 10.92 30.84
C HIS A 196 36.23 9.63 30.12
N ALA A 197 36.43 9.69 28.81
CA ALA A 197 36.80 8.52 28.01
C ALA A 197 38.09 7.82 28.44
N ALA A 198 39.02 8.51 29.08
CA ALA A 198 40.24 7.92 29.65
C ALA A 198 40.02 7.27 31.03
N LEU A 199 38.83 7.40 31.64
CA LEU A 199 38.47 6.84 32.94
C LEU A 199 37.16 5.98 32.83
N PRO A 200 37.10 4.99 31.91
CA PRO A 200 35.87 4.26 31.58
C PRO A 200 35.31 3.45 32.76
N HIS A 201 36.15 3.10 33.74
CA HIS A 201 35.75 2.36 34.94
C HIS A 201 34.83 3.14 35.90
N LEU A 202 34.66 4.46 35.67
CA LEU A 202 33.76 5.32 36.46
C LEU A 202 32.39 5.51 35.83
N GLY A 203 32.21 5.03 34.62
CA GLY A 203 30.98 5.10 33.85
C GLY A 203 30.39 3.72 33.45
N LEU A 204 29.37 3.77 32.64
CA LEU A 204 28.75 2.61 31.96
C LEU A 204 28.57 3.00 30.48
N ASP A 205 29.43 2.49 29.61
CA ASP A 205 29.49 2.91 28.20
C ASP A 205 28.42 2.21 27.37
N PRO A 206 27.42 2.94 26.79
CA PRO A 206 26.38 2.34 25.98
C PRO A 206 26.81 1.96 24.56
N VAL A 207 27.94 2.52 24.05
CA VAL A 207 28.37 2.32 22.66
C VAL A 207 28.76 0.87 22.36
N PRO A 208 29.59 0.18 23.14
CA PRO A 208 29.90 -1.24 22.93
C PRO A 208 28.64 -2.13 22.98
N VAL A 209 27.69 -1.79 23.86
CA VAL A 209 26.43 -2.52 24.03
C VAL A 209 25.55 -2.38 22.79
N ALA A 210 25.43 -1.17 22.25
CA ALA A 210 24.71 -0.90 20.99
C ALA A 210 25.28 -1.71 19.82
N CYS A 211 26.62 -1.74 19.68
CA CYS A 211 27.29 -2.53 18.64
C CYS A 211 26.98 -4.03 18.75
N GLN A 212 26.94 -4.56 19.98
CA GLN A 212 26.59 -5.97 20.21
C GLN A 212 25.12 -6.25 19.91
N MET A 213 24.20 -5.35 20.29
CA MET A 213 22.76 -5.49 19.96
C MET A 213 22.55 -5.55 18.45
N VAL A 214 23.15 -4.62 17.67
CA VAL A 214 23.06 -4.60 16.20
C VAL A 214 23.48 -5.94 15.60
N SER A 215 24.59 -6.51 16.07
CA SER A 215 25.10 -7.80 15.61
C SER A 215 24.19 -8.95 16.05
N ALA A 216 23.69 -8.93 17.28
CA ALA A 216 22.85 -9.98 17.85
C ALA A 216 21.48 -10.05 17.14
N PHE A 217 20.89 -8.93 16.76
CA PHE A 217 19.61 -8.92 16.01
C PHE A 217 19.68 -9.69 14.69
N GLN A 218 20.84 -9.72 14.01
CA GLN A 218 21.00 -10.52 12.79
C GLN A 218 20.85 -12.02 13.04
N THR A 219 21.06 -12.48 14.28
CA THR A 219 20.87 -13.89 14.65
C THR A 219 19.39 -14.29 14.67
N ILE A 220 18.48 -13.36 14.87
CA ILE A 220 17.04 -13.63 14.79
C ILE A 220 16.70 -14.15 13.40
N ILE A 221 17.14 -13.44 12.36
CA ILE A 221 16.89 -13.82 10.96
C ILE A 221 17.61 -15.13 10.60
N SER A 222 18.84 -15.31 11.07
CA SER A 222 19.65 -16.45 10.65
C SER A 222 19.49 -17.70 11.54
N ARG A 223 18.94 -17.59 12.79
CA ARG A 223 18.91 -18.67 13.78
C ARG A 223 17.57 -18.92 14.46
N ASN A 224 16.66 -17.93 14.48
CA ASN A 224 15.34 -18.13 15.14
C ASN A 224 14.20 -18.33 14.12
N LYS A 225 14.25 -17.62 12.99
CA LYS A 225 13.28 -17.74 11.90
C LYS A 225 13.47 -19.07 11.16
N LYS A 226 12.37 -19.70 10.68
CA LYS A 226 12.48 -20.85 9.76
C LYS A 226 13.24 -20.42 8.50
N PRO A 227 14.16 -21.25 7.97
CA PRO A 227 14.97 -20.88 6.79
C PRO A 227 14.16 -20.51 5.55
N ILE A 228 12.97 -21.08 5.38
CA ILE A 228 12.08 -20.85 4.22
C ILE A 228 11.21 -19.58 4.37
N ASP A 229 11.07 -19.01 5.56
CA ASP A 229 10.33 -17.78 5.76
C ASP A 229 11.20 -16.58 5.33
N ALA A 230 10.58 -15.50 4.88
CA ALA A 230 11.25 -14.25 4.62
C ALA A 230 11.10 -13.28 5.81
N GLY A 231 12.12 -12.47 6.03
CA GLY A 231 12.10 -11.43 7.05
C GLY A 231 13.38 -10.59 6.99
N VAL A 232 13.25 -9.30 7.29
CA VAL A 232 14.35 -8.34 7.31
C VAL A 232 14.31 -7.56 8.61
N ILE A 233 15.49 -7.41 9.25
CA ILE A 233 15.73 -6.48 10.35
C ILE A 233 16.88 -5.57 9.89
N SER A 234 16.62 -4.28 9.75
CA SER A 234 17.62 -3.29 9.39
C SER A 234 17.72 -2.23 10.49
N VAL A 235 18.86 -2.17 11.17
CA VAL A 235 19.20 -1.01 12.00
C VAL A 235 19.75 0.05 11.06
N THR A 236 19.05 1.16 10.94
CA THR A 236 19.37 2.21 9.96
C THR A 236 19.92 3.49 10.58
N MET A 237 19.70 3.68 11.89
CA MET A 237 20.15 4.85 12.61
C MET A 237 20.81 4.44 13.94
N VAL A 238 21.95 5.05 14.23
CA VAL A 238 22.68 4.92 15.50
C VAL A 238 23.11 6.32 15.91
N HIS A 239 22.54 6.83 16.98
CA HIS A 239 22.80 8.19 17.47
C HIS A 239 23.41 8.15 18.87
N THR A 240 24.64 8.61 19.00
CA THR A 240 25.34 8.69 20.28
C THR A 240 26.61 9.55 20.16
N GLY A 241 27.01 10.19 21.28
CA GLY A 241 28.28 10.86 21.44
C GLY A 241 28.42 12.16 20.65
N GLU A 242 29.06 13.16 21.27
CA GLU A 242 29.28 14.49 20.67
C GLU A 242 30.77 14.89 20.69
N ALA A 243 31.60 14.24 21.52
CA ALA A 243 33.01 14.56 21.68
C ALA A 243 33.87 13.30 21.86
N THR A 244 35.08 13.32 21.29
CA THR A 244 35.99 12.17 21.26
C THR A 244 36.53 11.75 22.62
N ASN A 245 36.48 12.62 23.62
CA ASN A 245 36.99 12.41 24.98
C ASN A 245 35.88 12.23 26.04
N VAL A 246 34.61 12.04 25.60
CA VAL A 246 33.44 11.87 26.46
C VAL A 246 32.72 10.60 26.12
N ILE A 247 32.50 9.71 27.12
CA ILE A 247 31.56 8.59 27.03
C ILE A 247 30.15 9.16 27.17
N PRO A 248 29.22 8.87 26.24
CA PRO A 248 27.85 9.40 26.28
C PRO A 248 26.99 8.73 27.37
N ASP A 249 25.95 9.41 27.83
CA ASP A 249 24.96 8.87 28.77
C ASP A 249 23.98 7.89 28.13
N SER A 250 23.81 7.95 26.81
CA SER A 250 22.85 7.08 26.09
C SER A 250 23.30 6.79 24.65
N CYS A 251 22.74 5.73 24.09
CA CYS A 251 22.84 5.41 22.67
C CYS A 251 21.45 5.01 22.16
N GLU A 252 21.03 5.61 21.04
CA GLU A 252 19.77 5.33 20.40
C GLU A 252 20.01 4.52 19.12
N LEU A 253 19.24 3.42 18.96
CA LEU A 253 19.16 2.61 17.76
C LEU A 253 17.77 2.72 17.18
N GLN A 254 17.65 2.95 15.88
CA GLN A 254 16.36 2.88 15.17
C GLN A 254 16.51 2.06 13.90
N GLY A 255 15.36 1.54 13.43
CA GLY A 255 15.35 0.77 12.21
C GLY A 255 13.99 0.22 11.85
N THR A 256 13.98 -0.70 10.88
CA THR A 256 12.75 -1.24 10.33
C THR A 256 12.76 -2.76 10.31
N VAL A 257 11.55 -3.34 10.41
CA VAL A 257 11.30 -4.78 10.27
C VAL A 257 10.28 -5.01 9.15
N ARG A 258 10.55 -5.99 8.29
CA ARG A 258 9.65 -6.44 7.21
C ARG A 258 9.46 -7.94 7.28
N THR A 259 8.21 -8.40 7.19
CA THR A 259 7.86 -9.84 7.18
C THR A 259 6.68 -10.09 6.25
N PHE A 260 6.48 -11.35 5.84
CA PHE A 260 5.31 -11.75 5.05
C PHE A 260 4.23 -12.47 5.85
N THR A 261 4.47 -12.70 7.15
CA THR A 261 3.48 -13.32 8.05
C THR A 261 3.51 -12.66 9.42
N VAL A 262 2.37 -12.68 10.10
CA VAL A 262 2.23 -12.12 11.45
C VAL A 262 3.02 -12.95 12.46
N GLU A 263 3.09 -14.28 12.29
CA GLU A 263 3.82 -15.18 13.18
C GLU A 263 5.32 -14.90 13.19
N VAL A 264 5.90 -14.58 12.01
CA VAL A 264 7.31 -14.19 11.91
C VAL A 264 7.53 -12.83 12.55
N LEU A 265 6.59 -11.89 12.38
CA LEU A 265 6.66 -10.58 13.01
C LEU A 265 6.62 -10.69 14.53
N ASP A 266 5.67 -11.44 15.09
CA ASP A 266 5.54 -11.68 16.53
C ASP A 266 6.82 -12.26 17.12
N MET A 267 7.41 -13.24 16.45
CA MET A 267 8.66 -13.85 16.87
C MET A 267 9.81 -12.83 16.84
N ILE A 268 9.92 -12.00 15.79
CA ILE A 268 10.98 -10.99 15.67
C ILE A 268 10.86 -9.96 16.79
N GLU A 269 9.69 -9.40 17.03
CA GLU A 269 9.46 -8.38 18.06
C GLU A 269 9.84 -8.90 19.44
N VAL A 270 9.34 -10.10 19.82
CA VAL A 270 9.66 -10.74 21.11
C VAL A 270 11.17 -10.95 21.23
N ARG A 271 11.82 -11.51 20.20
CA ARG A 271 13.26 -11.79 20.26
C ARG A 271 14.12 -10.52 20.29
N MET A 272 13.73 -9.47 19.55
CA MET A 272 14.42 -8.19 19.60
C MET A 272 14.38 -7.59 21.00
N LYS A 273 13.21 -7.59 21.64
CA LYS A 273 13.04 -7.12 23.01
C LYS A 273 13.92 -7.88 24.00
N GLU A 274 13.86 -9.22 23.97
CA GLU A 274 14.67 -10.07 24.84
C GLU A 274 16.16 -9.83 24.64
N ILE A 275 16.65 -9.74 23.40
CA ILE A 275 18.06 -9.49 23.11
C ILE A 275 18.45 -8.11 23.61
N ALA A 276 17.65 -7.06 23.40
CA ALA A 276 17.93 -5.72 23.85
C ALA A 276 18.07 -5.65 25.39
N GLU A 277 17.05 -6.13 26.11
CA GLU A 277 17.01 -6.10 27.57
C GLU A 277 18.15 -6.91 28.20
N HIS A 278 18.37 -8.14 27.72
CA HIS A 278 19.39 -9.02 28.29
C HIS A 278 20.82 -8.58 27.91
N THR A 279 21.01 -8.02 26.73
CA THR A 279 22.31 -7.46 26.34
C THR A 279 22.64 -6.24 27.19
N ALA A 280 21.71 -5.31 27.38
CA ALA A 280 21.91 -4.16 28.28
C ALA A 280 22.25 -4.63 29.71
N ALA A 281 21.45 -5.54 30.26
CA ALA A 281 21.63 -6.07 31.60
C ALA A 281 22.98 -6.79 31.81
N ALA A 282 23.49 -7.52 30.80
CA ALA A 282 24.79 -8.18 30.85
C ALA A 282 25.95 -7.22 31.08
N PHE A 283 25.81 -5.94 30.71
CA PHE A 283 26.80 -4.87 30.93
C PHE A 283 26.40 -3.90 32.05
N GLY A 284 25.39 -4.20 32.83
CA GLY A 284 24.89 -3.36 33.92
C GLY A 284 24.13 -2.13 33.49
N LEU A 285 23.64 -2.12 32.24
CA LEU A 285 22.82 -1.06 31.66
C LEU A 285 21.34 -1.46 31.61
N THR A 286 20.48 -0.49 31.25
CA THR A 286 19.07 -0.70 30.93
C THR A 286 18.76 -0.17 29.54
N CYS A 287 17.64 -0.55 28.97
CA CYS A 287 17.16 0.06 27.73
C CYS A 287 15.63 0.15 27.72
N ASP A 288 15.12 1.14 26.99
CA ASP A 288 13.74 1.22 26.56
C ASP A 288 13.63 0.58 25.17
N PHE A 289 12.59 -0.20 24.94
CA PHE A 289 12.30 -0.86 23.66
C PHE A 289 10.89 -0.45 23.19
N GLU A 290 10.85 0.23 22.06
CA GLU A 290 9.63 0.64 21.38
C GLU A 290 9.56 -0.08 20.04
N PHE A 291 8.38 -0.62 19.69
CA PHE A 291 8.13 -1.30 18.43
C PHE A 291 6.77 -0.87 17.89
N GLU A 292 6.75 -0.28 16.71
CA GLU A 292 5.55 0.21 16.07
C GLU A 292 5.20 -0.66 14.86
N ARG A 293 3.99 -1.23 14.87
CA ARG A 293 3.44 -2.02 13.76
C ARG A 293 2.60 -1.10 12.89
N ASN A 294 3.19 -0.62 11.80
CA ASN A 294 2.53 0.33 10.89
C ASN A 294 1.53 -0.39 9.97
N TYR A 295 2.00 -1.35 9.16
CA TYR A 295 1.14 -2.10 8.24
C TYR A 295 1.37 -3.61 8.40
N PRO A 296 0.28 -4.41 8.44
CA PRO A 296 0.40 -5.87 8.37
C PRO A 296 0.86 -6.32 6.98
N PRO A 297 1.28 -7.58 6.80
CA PRO A 297 1.57 -8.11 5.46
C PRO A 297 0.29 -8.20 4.62
N THR A 298 0.40 -7.86 3.35
CA THR A 298 -0.71 -7.98 2.38
C THR A 298 -0.79 -9.44 1.92
N ILE A 299 -1.84 -10.14 2.35
CA ILE A 299 -2.02 -11.57 2.11
C ILE A 299 -3.31 -11.81 1.35
N ASN A 300 -3.20 -12.25 0.10
CA ASN A 300 -4.34 -12.58 -0.74
C ASN A 300 -4.99 -13.92 -0.32
N SER A 301 -6.30 -13.93 -0.23
CA SER A 301 -7.06 -15.17 -0.09
C SER A 301 -6.96 -16.01 -1.38
N ALA A 302 -6.73 -17.30 -1.26
CA ALA A 302 -6.48 -18.15 -2.42
C ALA A 302 -7.67 -18.23 -3.40
N PRO A 303 -8.93 -18.38 -2.95
CA PRO A 303 -10.08 -18.38 -3.86
C PRO A 303 -10.24 -17.08 -4.64
N GLU A 304 -10.07 -15.92 -3.97
CA GLU A 304 -10.22 -14.59 -4.57
C GLU A 304 -9.07 -14.29 -5.53
N ALA A 305 -7.84 -14.68 -5.22
CA ALA A 305 -6.70 -14.55 -6.13
C ALA A 305 -6.89 -15.38 -7.40
N GLU A 306 -7.37 -16.61 -7.29
CA GLU A 306 -7.66 -17.46 -8.45
C GLU A 306 -8.84 -16.92 -9.25
N PHE A 307 -9.84 -16.34 -8.60
CA PHE A 307 -10.94 -15.66 -9.27
C PHE A 307 -10.43 -14.45 -10.06
N CYS A 308 -9.61 -13.58 -9.48
CA CYS A 308 -8.98 -12.48 -10.18
C CYS A 308 -8.18 -12.96 -11.40
N ARG A 309 -7.40 -14.03 -11.25
CA ARG A 309 -6.63 -14.65 -12.35
C ARG A 309 -7.52 -15.05 -13.51
N LYS A 310 -8.65 -15.68 -13.25
CA LYS A 310 -9.61 -16.09 -14.31
C LYS A 310 -10.19 -14.89 -15.04
N VAL A 311 -10.60 -13.83 -14.32
CA VAL A 311 -11.12 -12.60 -14.90
C VAL A 311 -10.07 -11.95 -15.79
N MET A 312 -8.86 -11.74 -15.27
CA MET A 312 -7.73 -11.18 -16.02
C MET A 312 -7.42 -11.99 -17.29
N SER A 313 -7.38 -13.32 -17.16
CA SER A 313 -7.14 -14.22 -18.31
C SER A 313 -8.19 -14.08 -19.40
N GLY A 314 -9.45 -13.79 -19.03
CA GLY A 314 -10.52 -13.50 -19.99
C GLY A 314 -10.29 -12.20 -20.78
N ILE A 315 -9.60 -11.24 -20.19
CA ILE A 315 -9.32 -9.92 -20.78
C ILE A 315 -8.04 -9.93 -21.63
N VAL A 316 -6.93 -10.42 -21.07
CA VAL A 316 -5.60 -10.30 -21.70
C VAL A 316 -5.04 -11.63 -22.20
N GLY A 317 -5.68 -12.76 -21.95
CA GLY A 317 -5.15 -14.11 -22.18
C GLY A 317 -4.30 -14.60 -21.00
N SER A 318 -4.29 -15.92 -20.79
CA SER A 318 -3.60 -16.55 -19.65
C SER A 318 -2.10 -16.25 -19.59
N ASP A 319 -1.43 -16.15 -20.75
CA ASP A 319 0.02 -15.91 -20.84
C ASP A 319 0.42 -14.49 -20.41
N ASN A 320 -0.56 -13.58 -20.30
CA ASN A 320 -0.37 -12.20 -19.84
C ASN A 320 -0.81 -11.99 -18.38
N VAL A 321 -1.15 -13.07 -17.66
CA VAL A 321 -1.40 -13.02 -16.22
C VAL A 321 -0.27 -13.73 -15.48
N LEU A 322 0.64 -12.91 -14.96
CA LEU A 322 1.87 -13.37 -14.31
C LEU A 322 1.60 -13.83 -12.88
N ALA A 323 2.46 -14.70 -12.37
CA ALA A 323 2.56 -14.88 -10.91
C ALA A 323 3.23 -13.64 -10.32
N GLN A 324 2.62 -13.08 -9.26
CA GLN A 324 3.22 -11.97 -8.52
C GLN A 324 4.35 -12.50 -7.64
N GLU A 325 5.56 -12.00 -7.86
CA GLU A 325 6.67 -12.19 -6.94
C GLU A 325 6.44 -11.26 -5.72
N PRO A 326 6.53 -11.79 -4.48
CA PRO A 326 6.36 -10.96 -3.29
C PRO A 326 7.40 -9.83 -3.22
N THR A 327 6.95 -8.62 -2.85
CA THR A 327 7.82 -7.45 -2.68
C THR A 327 7.93 -7.03 -1.23
N MET A 328 9.08 -6.41 -0.84
CA MET A 328 9.27 -5.85 0.49
C MET A 328 8.61 -4.48 0.68
N GLY A 329 7.95 -3.93 -0.33
CA GLY A 329 7.01 -2.82 -0.18
C GLY A 329 5.86 -3.20 0.75
N ALA A 330 5.23 -2.22 1.36
CA ALA A 330 4.07 -2.40 2.23
C ALA A 330 2.85 -1.71 1.62
N GLU A 331 1.66 -2.11 2.03
CA GLU A 331 0.38 -1.63 1.51
C GLU A 331 -0.69 -1.73 2.62
N ASP A 332 -1.38 -0.65 2.90
CA ASP A 332 -2.35 -0.60 4.00
C ASP A 332 -3.70 -1.27 3.67
N PHE A 333 -3.99 -1.58 2.40
CA PHE A 333 -5.10 -2.46 2.00
C PHE A 333 -5.05 -3.81 2.73
N ALA A 334 -3.89 -4.19 3.24
CA ALA A 334 -3.70 -5.33 4.12
C ALA A 334 -4.69 -5.35 5.29
N TYR A 335 -5.04 -4.18 5.87
CA TYR A 335 -6.06 -4.10 6.92
C TYR A 335 -7.45 -4.52 6.42
N MET A 336 -7.80 -4.18 5.18
CA MET A 336 -9.06 -4.64 4.59
C MET A 336 -9.04 -6.15 4.35
N LEU A 337 -7.90 -6.72 3.92
CA LEU A 337 -7.74 -8.16 3.74
C LEU A 337 -7.74 -8.95 5.06
N MET A 338 -7.34 -8.34 6.17
CA MET A 338 -7.50 -8.95 7.50
C MET A 338 -8.98 -9.03 7.94
N ALA A 339 -9.79 -8.07 7.50
CA ALA A 339 -11.20 -7.98 7.88
C ALA A 339 -12.14 -8.76 6.93
N LYS A 340 -11.76 -8.90 5.66
CA LYS A 340 -12.54 -9.55 4.60
C LYS A 340 -11.65 -10.37 3.68
N PRO A 341 -12.13 -11.52 3.16
CA PRO A 341 -11.43 -12.18 2.06
C PRO A 341 -11.30 -11.24 0.86
N GLY A 342 -10.25 -11.43 0.07
CA GLY A 342 -10.01 -10.55 -1.08
C GLY A 342 -8.67 -10.79 -1.75
N ALA A 343 -8.37 -9.95 -2.72
CA ALA A 343 -7.09 -9.99 -3.41
C ALA A 343 -6.60 -8.60 -3.80
N TYR A 344 -5.30 -8.40 -3.64
CA TYR A 344 -4.54 -7.28 -4.19
C TYR A 344 -3.74 -7.76 -5.39
N CYS A 345 -3.86 -7.06 -6.50
CA CYS A 345 -3.23 -7.45 -7.76
C CYS A 345 -2.48 -6.28 -8.40
N PHE A 346 -1.74 -6.56 -9.46
CA PHE A 346 -0.92 -5.56 -10.12
C PHE A 346 -1.26 -5.48 -11.61
N ILE A 347 -1.26 -4.24 -12.15
CA ILE A 347 -1.40 -3.95 -13.56
C ILE A 347 -0.11 -3.31 -14.08
N ALA A 348 0.44 -3.82 -15.17
CA ALA A 348 1.71 -3.37 -15.70
C ALA A 348 1.62 -1.96 -16.30
N ASN A 349 2.36 -1.00 -15.71
CA ASN A 349 2.38 0.42 -16.13
C ASN A 349 3.25 0.67 -17.40
N GLY A 350 3.87 -0.37 -17.94
CA GLY A 350 4.80 -0.26 -19.06
C GLY A 350 6.26 -0.13 -18.61
N ASP A 351 7.14 -0.09 -19.58
CA ASP A 351 8.60 0.02 -19.42
C ASP A 351 9.10 1.48 -19.47
N GLY A 352 8.18 2.44 -19.47
CA GLY A 352 8.48 3.86 -19.62
C GLY A 352 8.46 4.37 -21.08
N SER A 353 8.14 3.51 -22.05
CA SER A 353 8.06 3.90 -23.48
C SER A 353 6.88 4.83 -23.79
N HIS A 354 5.85 4.90 -22.90
CA HIS A 354 4.75 5.85 -23.00
C HIS A 354 5.15 7.30 -22.71
N ARG A 355 6.35 7.51 -22.17
CA ARG A 355 6.84 8.82 -21.74
C ARG A 355 7.07 9.74 -22.93
N GLU A 356 6.39 10.89 -22.90
CA GLU A 356 6.49 11.91 -23.92
C GLU A 356 7.53 12.97 -23.57
N MET A 357 7.60 14.04 -24.38
CA MET A 357 8.44 15.21 -24.09
C MET A 357 8.02 15.87 -22.77
N GLY A 358 8.99 16.21 -21.94
CA GLY A 358 8.76 16.84 -20.63
C GLY A 358 8.93 15.91 -19.42
N HIS A 359 9.19 14.63 -19.64
CA HIS A 359 9.57 13.75 -18.54
C HIS A 359 10.98 14.05 -18.03
N GLY A 360 11.18 13.92 -16.72
CA GLY A 360 12.49 14.01 -16.09
C GLY A 360 13.45 12.91 -16.55
N ALA A 361 14.74 13.08 -16.31
CA ALA A 361 15.78 12.15 -16.75
C ALA A 361 15.83 10.83 -15.95
N GLY A 362 15.14 10.76 -14.80
CA GLY A 362 15.10 9.58 -13.96
C GLY A 362 14.27 8.42 -14.55
N PRO A 363 14.32 7.23 -13.97
CA PRO A 363 13.50 6.10 -14.39
C PRO A 363 12.01 6.35 -14.09
N CYS A 364 11.13 5.78 -14.93
CA CYS A 364 9.69 5.74 -14.66
C CYS A 364 9.39 4.61 -13.64
N MET A 365 9.77 4.82 -12.39
CA MET A 365 9.59 3.87 -11.30
C MET A 365 8.81 4.53 -10.17
N LEU A 366 8.11 3.74 -9.37
CA LEU A 366 7.39 4.24 -8.19
C LEU A 366 8.34 4.99 -7.25
N HIS A 367 7.85 6.06 -6.62
CA HIS A 367 8.60 6.94 -5.71
C HIS A 367 9.82 7.62 -6.36
N ASN A 368 9.83 7.74 -7.70
CA ASN A 368 10.87 8.47 -8.42
C ASN A 368 10.34 9.84 -8.89
N PRO A 369 11.12 10.93 -8.75
CA PRO A 369 10.73 12.26 -9.22
C PRO A 369 10.36 12.39 -10.70
N SER A 370 10.69 11.39 -11.51
CA SER A 370 10.39 11.32 -12.95
C SER A 370 9.33 10.27 -13.29
N TYR A 371 8.63 9.74 -12.30
CA TYR A 371 7.50 8.82 -12.51
C TYR A 371 6.35 9.52 -13.24
N ASP A 372 5.62 8.78 -14.06
CA ASP A 372 4.30 9.14 -14.58
C ASP A 372 3.45 7.87 -14.74
N PHE A 373 2.16 8.01 -14.46
CA PHE A 373 1.19 6.95 -14.71
C PHE A 373 0.86 6.89 -16.21
N ASN A 374 0.81 5.70 -16.77
CA ASN A 374 0.44 5.51 -18.16
C ASN A 374 -1.09 5.59 -18.35
N ASP A 375 -1.60 6.68 -18.92
CA ASP A 375 -3.02 6.89 -19.16
C ASP A 375 -3.67 5.80 -20.04
N GLU A 376 -2.89 5.07 -20.86
CA GLU A 376 -3.39 3.95 -21.66
C GLU A 376 -3.84 2.75 -20.80
N LEU A 377 -3.48 2.72 -19.51
CA LEU A 377 -3.98 1.73 -18.56
C LEU A 377 -5.43 1.96 -18.13
N ILE A 378 -5.93 3.19 -18.21
CA ILE A 378 -7.28 3.53 -17.72
C ILE A 378 -8.35 2.61 -18.32
N PRO A 379 -8.42 2.39 -19.63
CA PRO A 379 -9.41 1.46 -20.20
C PRO A 379 -9.22 0.01 -19.75
N LEU A 380 -8.00 -0.45 -19.60
CA LEU A 380 -7.70 -1.82 -19.21
C LEU A 380 -8.07 -2.09 -17.75
N GLY A 381 -7.62 -1.22 -16.84
CA GLY A 381 -7.90 -1.35 -15.41
C GLY A 381 -9.39 -1.18 -15.11
N ALA A 382 -10.06 -0.22 -15.75
CA ALA A 382 -11.50 -0.05 -15.62
C ALA A 382 -12.28 -1.25 -16.17
N THR A 383 -11.88 -1.83 -17.31
CA THR A 383 -12.47 -3.06 -17.84
C THR A 383 -12.31 -4.21 -16.84
N TYR A 384 -11.14 -4.35 -16.23
CA TYR A 384 -10.92 -5.36 -15.20
C TYR A 384 -11.88 -5.20 -14.01
N TRP A 385 -12.07 -3.99 -13.50
CA TRP A 385 -13.00 -3.72 -12.41
C TRP A 385 -14.45 -4.07 -12.76
N VAL A 386 -14.90 -3.74 -13.97
CA VAL A 386 -16.26 -4.07 -14.45
C VAL A 386 -16.43 -5.58 -14.60
N GLU A 387 -15.52 -6.24 -15.32
CA GLU A 387 -15.57 -7.69 -15.54
C GLU A 387 -15.48 -8.48 -14.24
N LEU A 388 -14.66 -8.02 -13.27
CA LEU A 388 -14.56 -8.61 -11.94
C LEU A 388 -15.90 -8.53 -11.22
N ALA A 389 -16.51 -7.34 -11.17
CA ALA A 389 -17.80 -7.15 -10.52
C ALA A 389 -18.90 -8.02 -11.17
N GLU A 390 -19.02 -7.98 -12.49
CA GLU A 390 -20.05 -8.78 -13.20
C GLU A 390 -19.84 -10.29 -13.06
N ALA A 391 -18.58 -10.75 -13.10
CA ALA A 391 -18.27 -12.16 -12.94
C ALA A 391 -18.50 -12.64 -11.51
N TRP A 392 -18.26 -11.79 -10.50
CA TRP A 392 -18.47 -12.15 -9.09
C TRP A 392 -19.90 -12.55 -8.81
N PHE A 393 -20.85 -11.76 -9.24
CA PHE A 393 -22.27 -12.03 -8.99
C PHE A 393 -22.84 -13.18 -9.81
N LYS A 394 -22.13 -13.64 -10.85
CA LYS A 394 -22.50 -14.86 -11.60
C LYS A 394 -22.08 -16.15 -10.89
N GLN A 395 -21.17 -16.07 -9.91
CA GLN A 395 -20.79 -17.23 -9.11
C GLN A 395 -21.87 -17.58 -8.08
N PRO A 396 -22.02 -18.87 -7.71
CA PRO A 396 -22.84 -19.22 -6.56
C PRO A 396 -22.32 -18.53 -5.30
N ALA A 397 -23.24 -18.18 -4.40
CA ALA A 397 -22.84 -17.60 -3.11
C ALA A 397 -21.83 -18.52 -2.39
N PRO A 398 -20.83 -17.97 -1.70
CA PRO A 398 -19.93 -18.77 -0.88
C PRO A 398 -20.76 -19.61 0.10
N VAL A 399 -20.47 -20.90 0.19
CA VAL A 399 -21.08 -21.75 1.21
C VAL A 399 -20.55 -21.27 2.55
N ALA A 400 -21.43 -20.83 3.45
CA ALA A 400 -21.05 -20.42 4.77
C ALA A 400 -20.20 -21.55 5.39
N ALA A 401 -18.97 -21.24 5.82
CA ALA A 401 -18.17 -22.20 6.56
C ALA A 401 -18.93 -22.56 7.85
N ALA A 402 -19.22 -23.86 7.99
CA ALA A 402 -19.94 -24.41 9.13
C ALA A 402 -19.11 -24.35 10.42
#